data_225b4c463912c7f8d704aa19d09a32e1
#
_entry.id   225b4c463912c7f8d704aa19d09a32e1
#
_cell.length_a   1.000
_cell.length_b   1.000
_cell.length_c   1.000
_cell.angle_alpha   90.00
_cell.angle_beta   90.00
_cell.angle_gamma   90.00
#
_symmetry.space_group_name_H-M   'P 1'
#
loop_
_entity.id
_entity.type
_entity.pdbx_description
1 polymer ?
#
loop_
_entity_poly.entity_id
_entity_poly.type
_entity_poly.pdbx_seq_one_letter_code
_entity_poly.pdbx_strand_id
1 'polypeptide(L)'
;MDKLLDIAEVSDQSGVSASGLRYYEKRKLIHAVARNGLRRQYEPEVLQQLALISLAKSAGFTLDEIGSVLGRTGATVIPRGDLIDKANDLEEQAERLVNLSKMLRHVANCPYESHFECSRFQKLLKVATRVTAN
;
A
#
# COMPACT_ATOMS: atom_id res chain seq x y z
N MET A 1 -7.23 1.07 -33.41
CA MET A 1 -6.13 0.41 -32.68
C MET A 1 -5.40 1.44 -31.84
N ASP A 2 -5.32 1.17 -30.57
CA ASP A 2 -4.62 2.07 -29.67
C ASP A 2 -3.13 1.93 -29.83
N LYS A 3 -2.43 3.07 -29.80
CA LYS A 3 -0.98 3.11 -29.92
C LYS A 3 -0.35 2.49 -28.66
N LEU A 4 0.62 1.61 -28.85
CA LEU A 4 1.40 1.07 -27.74
C LEU A 4 2.23 2.17 -27.10
N LEU A 5 2.42 2.08 -25.79
CA LEU A 5 3.23 3.01 -25.01
C LEU A 5 4.57 2.36 -24.69
N ASP A 6 5.66 3.08 -24.89
CA ASP A 6 6.95 2.55 -24.46
C ASP A 6 7.12 2.77 -22.94
N ILE A 7 8.14 2.11 -22.38
CA ILE A 7 8.38 2.14 -20.94
C ILE A 7 8.59 3.57 -20.41
N ALA A 8 9.18 4.46 -21.19
CA ALA A 8 9.38 5.86 -20.79
C ALA A 8 8.06 6.61 -20.73
N GLU A 9 7.17 6.39 -21.71
CA GLU A 9 5.84 7.00 -21.72
C GLU A 9 4.99 6.50 -20.56
N VAL A 10 5.04 5.19 -20.28
CA VAL A 10 4.32 4.60 -19.15
C VAL A 10 4.83 5.15 -17.82
N SER A 11 6.17 5.25 -17.66
CA SER A 11 6.77 5.84 -16.47
C SER A 11 6.32 7.27 -16.27
N ASP A 12 6.32 8.07 -17.31
CA ASP A 12 5.90 9.48 -17.28
C ASP A 12 4.44 9.62 -16.84
N GLN A 13 3.55 8.84 -17.45
CA GLN A 13 2.11 8.94 -17.22
C GLN A 13 1.65 8.30 -15.91
N SER A 14 2.32 7.24 -15.46
CA SER A 14 1.94 6.52 -14.24
C SER A 14 2.63 7.04 -12.98
N GLY A 15 3.77 7.72 -13.13
CA GLY A 15 4.60 8.11 -12.00
C GLY A 15 5.46 6.98 -11.44
N VAL A 16 5.39 5.79 -12.03
CA VAL A 16 6.21 4.64 -11.62
C VAL A 16 7.53 4.66 -12.41
N SER A 17 8.65 4.53 -11.70
CA SER A 17 9.97 4.52 -12.36
C SER A 17 10.12 3.35 -13.33
N ALA A 18 11.01 3.50 -14.30
CA ALA A 18 11.29 2.40 -15.25
C ALA A 18 11.75 1.14 -14.53
N SER A 19 12.54 1.28 -13.48
CA SER A 19 12.96 0.12 -12.65
C SER A 19 11.78 -0.51 -11.92
N GLY A 20 10.84 0.29 -11.43
CA GLY A 20 9.60 -0.18 -10.81
C GLY A 20 8.73 -0.94 -11.80
N LEU A 21 8.62 -0.43 -13.03
CA LEU A 21 7.87 -1.11 -14.09
C LEU A 21 8.49 -2.46 -14.46
N ARG A 22 9.83 -2.52 -14.57
CA ARG A 22 10.54 -3.79 -14.81
C ARG A 22 10.34 -4.77 -13.67
N TYR A 23 10.31 -4.29 -12.43
CA TYR A 23 10.03 -5.11 -11.26
C TYR A 23 8.61 -5.69 -11.30
N TYR A 24 7.62 -4.86 -11.62
CA TYR A 24 6.23 -5.32 -11.74
C TYR A 24 6.07 -6.34 -12.88
N GLU A 25 6.76 -6.14 -13.98
CA GLU A 25 6.77 -7.11 -15.08
C GLU A 25 7.40 -8.44 -14.64
N LYS A 26 8.51 -8.38 -13.92
CA LYS A 26 9.16 -9.57 -13.35
C LYS A 26 8.24 -10.31 -12.39
N ARG A 27 7.42 -9.58 -11.64
CA ARG A 27 6.42 -10.14 -10.72
C ARG A 27 5.14 -10.55 -11.43
N LYS A 28 5.07 -10.40 -12.74
CA LYS A 28 3.92 -10.76 -13.58
C LYS A 28 2.65 -9.96 -13.26
N LEU A 29 2.80 -8.76 -12.71
CA LEU A 29 1.69 -7.85 -12.44
C LEU A 29 1.28 -7.08 -13.69
N ILE A 30 2.22 -6.77 -14.54
CA ILE A 30 2.01 -6.14 -15.84
C ILE A 30 2.78 -6.92 -16.90
N HIS A 31 2.40 -6.77 -18.16
CA HIS A 31 3.02 -7.48 -19.27
C HIS A 31 3.34 -6.55 -20.43
N ALA A 32 4.60 -6.59 -20.90
CA ALA A 32 4.97 -5.97 -22.15
C ALA A 32 4.45 -6.84 -23.28
N VAL A 33 3.87 -6.22 -24.32
CA VAL A 33 3.28 -6.94 -25.45
C VAL A 33 4.14 -6.87 -26.71
N ALA A 34 5.15 -5.97 -26.73
CA ALA A 34 6.05 -5.81 -27.86
C ALA A 34 7.36 -5.17 -27.38
N ARG A 35 8.32 -5.09 -28.30
CA ARG A 35 9.57 -4.35 -28.09
C ARG A 35 9.90 -3.56 -29.34
N ASN A 36 10.34 -2.32 -29.14
CA ASN A 36 10.92 -1.49 -30.17
C ASN A 36 12.42 -1.39 -29.89
N GLY A 37 13.21 -2.26 -30.52
CA GLY A 37 14.60 -2.45 -30.13
C GLY A 37 14.69 -3.05 -28.72
N LEU A 38 15.38 -2.35 -27.81
CA LEU A 38 15.50 -2.78 -26.41
C LEU A 38 14.38 -2.22 -25.53
N ARG A 39 13.52 -1.35 -26.07
CA ARG A 39 12.44 -0.72 -25.30
C ARG A 39 11.21 -1.60 -25.25
N ARG A 40 10.72 -1.85 -24.04
CA ARG A 40 9.46 -2.56 -23.82
C ARG A 40 8.29 -1.66 -24.19
N GLN A 41 7.27 -2.26 -24.81
CA GLN A 41 6.03 -1.57 -25.17
C GLN A 41 4.84 -2.26 -24.51
N TYR A 42 3.89 -1.45 -24.08
CA TYR A 42 2.72 -1.88 -23.29
C TYR A 42 1.44 -1.41 -23.94
N GLU A 43 0.37 -2.17 -23.75
CA GLU A 43 -0.98 -1.71 -24.07
C GLU A 43 -1.36 -0.53 -23.16
N PRO A 44 -2.18 0.42 -23.64
CA PRO A 44 -2.63 1.54 -22.78
C PRO A 44 -3.33 1.13 -21.48
N GLU A 45 -3.95 -0.04 -21.42
CA GLU A 45 -4.58 -0.60 -20.23
C GLU A 45 -3.61 -0.76 -19.06
N VAL A 46 -2.31 -0.81 -19.33
CA VAL A 46 -1.30 -0.90 -18.27
C VAL A 46 -1.42 0.28 -17.29
N LEU A 47 -1.85 1.44 -17.76
CA LEU A 47 -2.02 2.61 -16.91
C LEU A 47 -3.10 2.38 -15.84
N GLN A 48 -4.21 1.75 -16.20
CA GLN A 48 -5.27 1.37 -15.24
C GLN A 48 -4.77 0.30 -14.27
N GLN A 49 -4.03 -0.68 -14.77
CA GLN A 49 -3.45 -1.72 -13.93
C GLN A 49 -2.48 -1.12 -12.90
N LEU A 50 -1.64 -0.18 -13.32
CA LEU A 50 -0.71 0.50 -12.42
C LEU A 50 -1.43 1.35 -11.38
N ALA A 51 -2.50 2.03 -11.78
CA ALA A 51 -3.33 2.80 -10.85
C ALA A 51 -3.96 1.89 -9.79
N LEU A 52 -4.46 0.72 -10.20
CA LEU A 52 -5.01 -0.28 -9.29
C LEU A 52 -3.95 -0.81 -8.32
N ILE A 53 -2.76 -1.12 -8.82
CA ILE A 53 -1.64 -1.58 -7.99
C ILE A 53 -1.31 -0.52 -6.93
N SER A 54 -1.23 0.74 -7.34
CA SER A 54 -0.93 1.85 -6.43
C SER A 54 -2.00 1.98 -5.35
N LEU A 55 -3.26 1.93 -5.73
CA LEU A 55 -4.39 2.02 -4.80
C LEU A 55 -4.38 0.85 -3.82
N ALA A 56 -4.22 -0.37 -4.31
CA ALA A 56 -4.19 -1.57 -3.48
C ALA A 56 -3.02 -1.57 -2.50
N LYS A 57 -1.85 -1.12 -2.92
CA LYS A 57 -0.69 -0.96 -2.03
C LYS A 57 -0.99 0.04 -0.92
N SER A 58 -1.65 1.15 -1.25
CA SER A 58 -2.06 2.14 -0.26
C SER A 58 -3.03 1.57 0.77
N ALA A 59 -3.88 0.63 0.36
CA ALA A 59 -4.81 -0.05 1.25
C ALA A 59 -4.15 -1.16 2.08
N GLY A 60 -2.88 -1.46 1.85
CA GLY A 60 -2.13 -2.45 2.62
C GLY A 60 -2.13 -3.85 2.02
N PHE A 61 -2.55 -4.01 0.76
CA PHE A 61 -2.40 -5.29 0.07
C PHE A 61 -0.95 -5.52 -0.32
N THR A 62 -0.48 -6.75 -0.20
CA THR A 62 0.86 -7.15 -0.66
C THR A 62 0.85 -7.32 -2.18
N LEU A 63 2.04 -7.28 -2.79
CA LEU A 63 2.16 -7.54 -4.22
C LEU A 63 1.70 -8.95 -4.60
N ASP A 64 1.90 -9.93 -3.73
CA ASP A 64 1.43 -11.30 -3.97
C ASP A 64 -0.11 -11.36 -3.98
N GLU A 65 -0.77 -10.68 -3.05
CA GLU A 65 -2.23 -10.57 -3.03
C GLU A 65 -2.75 -9.88 -4.29
N ILE A 66 -2.11 -8.78 -4.71
CA ILE A 66 -2.47 -8.06 -5.92
C ILE A 66 -2.28 -8.96 -7.16
N GLY A 67 -1.16 -9.69 -7.20
CA GLY A 67 -0.84 -10.59 -8.30
C GLY A 67 -1.84 -11.73 -8.44
N SER A 68 -2.36 -12.23 -7.33
CA SER A 68 -3.35 -13.31 -7.37
C SER A 68 -4.66 -12.87 -8.05
N VAL A 69 -4.97 -11.58 -7.98
CA VAL A 69 -6.15 -11.00 -8.64
C VAL A 69 -5.88 -10.67 -10.10
N LEU A 70 -4.78 -9.95 -10.36
CA LEU A 70 -4.45 -9.48 -11.72
C LEU A 70 -3.95 -10.61 -12.63
N GLY A 71 -3.34 -11.64 -12.07
CA GLY A 71 -2.70 -12.70 -12.85
C GLY A 71 -3.63 -13.78 -13.39
N ARG A 72 -4.88 -13.83 -12.97
CA ARG A 72 -5.72 -15.00 -13.24
C ARG A 72 -6.56 -14.95 -14.51
N THR A 73 -7.17 -13.82 -14.86
CA THR A 73 -8.13 -13.80 -15.97
C THR A 73 -8.22 -12.49 -16.74
N GLY A 74 -7.42 -11.50 -16.41
CA GLY A 74 -7.60 -10.14 -16.95
C GLY A 74 -8.86 -9.45 -16.40
N ALA A 75 -9.72 -10.16 -15.68
CA ALA A 75 -10.88 -9.57 -15.02
C ALA A 75 -10.47 -9.22 -13.58
N THR A 76 -10.61 -7.95 -13.23
CA THR A 76 -10.22 -7.44 -11.92
C THR A 76 -11.38 -7.58 -10.95
N VAL A 77 -11.53 -8.77 -10.36
CA VAL A 77 -12.54 -9.00 -9.31
C VAL A 77 -11.81 -9.36 -8.02
N ILE A 78 -11.84 -8.44 -7.07
CA ILE A 78 -11.29 -8.68 -5.74
C ILE A 78 -12.38 -9.30 -4.87
N PRO A 79 -12.10 -10.40 -4.16
CA PRO A 79 -13.11 -10.99 -3.26
C PRO A 79 -13.60 -9.97 -2.25
N ARG A 80 -14.94 -9.87 -2.11
CA ARG A 80 -15.55 -8.84 -1.23
C ARG A 80 -15.15 -9.00 0.22
N GLY A 81 -14.97 -10.25 0.69
CA GLY A 81 -14.49 -10.51 2.03
C GLY A 81 -13.12 -9.91 2.32
N ASP A 82 -12.22 -10.01 1.35
CA ASP A 82 -10.87 -9.44 1.47
C ASP A 82 -10.93 -7.91 1.56
N LEU A 83 -11.83 -7.29 0.81
CA LEU A 83 -12.03 -5.84 0.86
C LEU A 83 -12.52 -5.39 2.23
N ILE A 84 -13.48 -6.12 2.80
CA ILE A 84 -14.04 -5.83 4.13
C ILE A 84 -12.96 -6.00 5.20
N ASP A 85 -12.18 -7.09 5.13
CA ASP A 85 -11.09 -7.33 6.08
C ASP A 85 -10.06 -6.21 6.05
N LYS A 86 -9.67 -5.74 4.85
CA LYS A 86 -8.74 -4.61 4.73
C LYS A 86 -9.34 -3.31 5.26
N ALA A 87 -10.62 -3.07 5.04
CA ALA A 87 -11.30 -1.90 5.60
C ALA A 87 -11.27 -1.92 7.12
N ASN A 88 -11.54 -3.08 7.73
CA ASN A 88 -11.49 -3.25 9.18
C ASN A 88 -10.06 -3.04 9.72
N ASP A 89 -9.05 -3.60 9.05
CA ASP A 89 -7.65 -3.40 9.42
C ASP A 89 -7.26 -1.93 9.40
N LEU A 90 -7.69 -1.19 8.38
CA LEU A 90 -7.42 0.25 8.27
C LEU A 90 -8.09 1.04 9.39
N GLU A 91 -9.32 0.68 9.76
CA GLU A 91 -10.03 1.33 10.88
C GLU A 91 -9.31 1.07 12.20
N GLU A 92 -8.82 -0.15 12.43
CA GLU A 92 -8.02 -0.48 13.62
C GLU A 92 -6.72 0.32 13.66
N GLN A 93 -6.03 0.46 12.52
CA GLN A 93 -4.83 1.28 12.42
C GLN A 93 -5.12 2.75 12.71
N ALA A 94 -6.22 3.28 12.20
CA ALA A 94 -6.64 4.66 12.42
C ALA A 94 -6.91 4.90 13.91
N GLU A 95 -7.61 3.98 14.58
CA GLU A 95 -7.89 4.06 16.01
C GLU A 95 -6.60 4.05 16.84
N ARG A 96 -5.67 3.17 16.46
CA ARG A 96 -4.35 3.08 17.12
C ARG A 96 -3.58 4.39 16.99
N LEU A 97 -3.60 5.00 15.80
CA LEU A 97 -2.92 6.29 15.56
C LEU A 97 -3.56 7.42 16.38
N VAL A 98 -4.88 7.45 16.49
CA VAL A 98 -5.58 8.42 17.32
C VAL A 98 -5.18 8.25 18.80
N ASN A 99 -5.11 7.02 19.29
CA ASN A 99 -4.71 6.74 20.65
C ASN A 99 -3.27 7.14 20.94
N LEU A 100 -2.36 6.89 19.98
CA LEU A 100 -0.95 7.34 20.09
C LEU A 100 -0.86 8.86 20.12
N SER A 101 -1.66 9.55 19.32
CA SER A 101 -1.72 11.01 19.30
C SER A 101 -2.16 11.56 20.66
N LYS A 102 -3.18 10.95 21.25
CA LYS A 102 -3.66 11.34 22.61
C LYS A 102 -2.58 11.13 23.66
N MET A 103 -1.84 10.03 23.56
CA MET A 103 -0.74 9.73 24.47
C MET A 103 0.35 10.82 24.37
N LEU A 104 0.74 11.18 23.16
CA LEU A 104 1.78 12.21 22.94
C LEU A 104 1.33 13.56 23.48
N ARG A 105 0.06 13.94 23.30
CA ARG A 105 -0.48 15.18 23.85
C ARG A 105 -0.48 15.16 25.37
N HIS A 106 -0.81 14.02 25.98
CA HIS A 106 -0.76 13.86 27.43
C HIS A 106 0.67 14.05 27.93
N VAL A 107 1.67 13.42 27.27
CA VAL A 107 3.08 13.55 27.65
C VAL A 107 3.54 15.01 27.55
N ALA A 108 3.14 15.71 26.48
CA ALA A 108 3.51 17.12 26.25
C ALA A 108 2.95 18.04 27.34
N ASN A 109 1.80 17.73 27.89
CA ASN A 109 1.07 18.57 28.88
C ASN A 109 1.19 18.05 30.33
N CYS A 110 1.92 16.96 30.55
CA CYS A 110 2.03 16.35 31.86
C CYS A 110 2.87 17.24 32.81
N PRO A 111 2.38 17.54 34.03
CA PRO A 111 3.11 18.38 34.97
C PRO A 111 4.27 17.70 35.70
N TYR A 112 4.40 16.38 35.58
CA TYR A 112 5.49 15.63 36.20
C TYR A 112 6.81 15.85 35.48
N GLU A 113 7.89 15.99 36.25
CA GLU A 113 9.24 16.10 35.66
C GLU A 113 9.64 14.82 34.92
N SER A 114 9.25 13.65 35.49
CA SER A 114 9.43 12.36 34.83
C SER A 114 8.07 11.78 34.45
N HIS A 115 7.87 11.50 33.19
CA HIS A 115 6.62 10.89 32.71
C HIS A 115 6.41 9.48 33.28
N PHE A 116 7.48 8.80 33.69
CA PHE A 116 7.38 7.47 34.31
C PHE A 116 6.72 7.52 35.68
N GLU A 117 6.64 8.68 36.32
CA GLU A 117 5.92 8.87 37.58
C GLU A 117 4.41 9.05 37.37
N CYS A 118 3.99 9.35 36.14
CA CYS A 118 2.59 9.56 35.81
C CYS A 118 1.86 8.23 35.67
N SER A 119 0.85 7.97 36.49
CA SER A 119 0.09 6.72 36.45
C SER A 119 -0.65 6.53 35.12
N ARG A 120 -1.13 7.62 34.52
CA ARG A 120 -1.81 7.58 33.23
C ARG A 120 -0.85 7.17 32.11
N PHE A 121 0.35 7.72 32.12
CA PHE A 121 1.39 7.36 31.14
C PHE A 121 1.81 5.89 31.30
N GLN A 122 1.96 5.41 32.53
CA GLN A 122 2.26 4.01 32.80
C GLN A 122 1.19 3.07 32.22
N LYS A 123 -0.10 3.43 32.37
CA LYS A 123 -1.20 2.66 31.78
C LYS A 123 -1.13 2.62 30.25
N LEU A 124 -0.82 3.77 29.64
CA LEU A 124 -0.68 3.86 28.19
C LEU A 124 0.48 2.99 27.69
N LEU A 125 1.59 2.95 28.41
CA LEU A 125 2.73 2.09 28.08
C LEU A 125 2.34 0.61 28.09
N LYS A 126 1.55 0.18 29.08
CA LYS A 126 1.08 -1.21 29.17
C LYS A 126 0.21 -1.59 27.98
N VAL A 127 -0.69 -0.71 27.56
CA VAL A 127 -1.56 -0.93 26.39
C VAL A 127 -0.72 -1.02 25.12
N ALA A 128 0.22 -0.10 24.93
CA ALA A 128 1.10 -0.09 23.76
C ALA A 128 1.93 -1.38 23.66
N THR A 129 2.46 -1.87 24.78
CA THR A 129 3.22 -3.11 24.83
C THR A 129 2.38 -4.31 24.40
N ARG A 130 1.12 -4.37 24.84
CA ARG A 130 0.22 -5.46 24.44
C ARG A 130 -0.09 -5.46 22.94
N VAL A 131 -0.24 -4.28 22.36
CA VAL A 131 -0.53 -4.13 20.92
C VAL A 131 0.68 -4.54 20.08
N THR A 132 1.90 -4.22 20.54
CA THR A 132 3.12 -4.53 19.78
C THR A 132 3.64 -5.96 19.99
N ALA A 133 3.15 -6.66 21.01
CA ALA A 133 3.57 -8.03 21.33
C ALA A 133 2.87 -9.10 20.48
N ASN A 134 1.87 -8.73 19.68
CA ASN A 134 1.13 -9.67 18.81
C ASN A 134 1.62 -9.61 17.37
#